data_c7e291e4f6a60e5c86f46c9bcc8fafe2
#
_entry.id   c7e291e4f6a60e5c86f46c9bcc8fafe2
#
_cell.length_a   1.000
_cell.length_b   1.000
_cell.length_c   1.000
_cell.angle_alpha   90.00
_cell.angle_beta   90.00
_cell.angle_gamma   90.00
#
_symmetry.space_group_name_H-M   'P 1'
#
loop_
_entity.id
_entity.type
_entity.pdbx_description
1 polymer ?
#
loop_
_entity_poly.entity_id
_entity_poly.type
_entity_poly.pdbx_seq_one_letter_code
_entity_poly.pdbx_strand_id
1 'polypeptide(L)'
;MKINNKLKQISELVLPNSFLLDVGCDHALLDIYLTSKNVRCIGSDINVLPLEKAKENIKKYEVEDKITLKVGDGLEHLTNNIDTIIISGMGGILIKDIIKKDINKVSNQKIITCPNNDSDVLRKFMTSNGFKIEQEILVKDKYIYEIIVFVKGFEKYSKKEIMYGKYFIHDDLYKEYFSKKLDTLILIKNKLPKKHFIKKIELTKKIRRLKSII
;
A
#
# COMPACT_ATOMS: atom_id res chain seq x y z
N MET A 1 3.35 -15.15 -17.35
CA MET A 1 2.26 -15.17 -16.30
C MET A 1 1.39 -13.92 -16.43
N LYS A 2 0.06 -14.03 -16.24
CA LYS A 2 -0.87 -12.87 -16.27
C LYS A 2 -1.22 -12.52 -14.82
N ILE A 3 -1.01 -11.27 -14.44
CA ILE A 3 -1.41 -10.72 -13.13
C ILE A 3 -2.44 -9.62 -13.34
N ASN A 4 -3.15 -9.23 -12.27
CA ASN A 4 -4.14 -8.16 -12.31
C ASN A 4 -3.47 -6.77 -12.43
N ASN A 5 -4.25 -5.74 -12.77
CA ASN A 5 -3.74 -4.38 -12.98
C ASN A 5 -3.06 -3.79 -11.73
N LYS A 6 -3.60 -4.08 -10.53
CA LYS A 6 -3.02 -3.63 -9.27
C LYS A 6 -1.58 -4.14 -9.10
N LEU A 7 -1.38 -5.45 -9.21
CA LEU A 7 -0.05 -6.06 -9.08
C LEU A 7 0.88 -5.62 -10.20
N LYS A 8 0.36 -5.48 -11.43
CA LYS A 8 1.15 -4.96 -12.55
C LYS A 8 1.66 -3.55 -12.25
N GLN A 9 0.81 -2.65 -11.78
CA GLN A 9 1.21 -1.29 -11.45
C GLN A 9 2.23 -1.24 -10.30
N ILE A 10 2.07 -2.08 -9.26
CA ILE A 10 3.08 -2.21 -8.20
C ILE A 10 4.40 -2.69 -8.80
N SER A 11 4.38 -3.68 -9.70
CA SER A 11 5.59 -4.20 -10.32
C SER A 11 6.36 -3.17 -11.17
N GLU A 12 5.68 -2.18 -11.73
CA GLU A 12 6.29 -1.09 -12.51
C GLU A 12 7.11 -0.14 -11.64
N LEU A 13 6.81 -0.08 -10.34
CA LEU A 13 7.53 0.73 -9.35
C LEU A 13 8.79 0.07 -8.80
N VAL A 14 8.96 -1.22 -9.04
CA VAL A 14 10.14 -2.00 -8.64
C VAL A 14 11.19 -1.92 -9.73
N LEU A 15 12.41 -1.52 -9.36
CA LEU A 15 13.53 -1.45 -10.29
C LEU A 15 14.04 -2.85 -10.67
N PRO A 16 14.54 -3.06 -11.89
CA PRO A 16 15.24 -4.29 -12.25
C PRO A 16 16.43 -4.57 -11.31
N ASN A 17 16.73 -5.83 -11.08
CA ASN A 17 17.80 -6.31 -10.20
C ASN A 17 17.64 -5.95 -8.71
N SER A 18 16.48 -5.47 -8.28
CA SER A 18 16.18 -5.19 -6.87
C SER A 18 16.21 -6.46 -6.02
N PHE A 19 16.46 -6.28 -4.72
CA PHE A 19 16.19 -7.29 -3.72
C PHE A 19 15.12 -6.76 -2.76
N LEU A 20 13.97 -7.40 -2.75
CA LEU A 20 12.80 -6.89 -2.02
C LEU A 20 12.30 -7.81 -0.92
N LEU A 21 11.58 -7.21 0.03
CA LEU A 21 10.74 -7.89 1.01
C LEU A 21 9.27 -7.60 0.67
N ASP A 22 8.50 -8.65 0.35
CA ASP A 22 7.04 -8.58 0.19
C ASP A 22 6.36 -9.07 1.48
N VAL A 23 5.72 -8.15 2.20
CA VAL A 23 5.07 -8.41 3.49
C VAL A 23 3.60 -8.71 3.27
N GLY A 24 3.18 -9.91 3.62
CA GLY A 24 1.88 -10.47 3.28
C GLY A 24 1.83 -10.86 1.80
N CYS A 25 2.84 -11.63 1.36
CA CYS A 25 2.99 -12.02 -0.05
C CYS A 25 1.88 -12.95 -0.56
N ASP A 26 1.03 -13.46 0.34
CA ASP A 26 -0.10 -14.34 0.01
C ASP A 26 0.38 -15.54 -0.85
N HIS A 27 -0.03 -15.60 -2.09
CA HIS A 27 0.32 -16.66 -3.04
C HIS A 27 1.57 -16.36 -3.88
N ALA A 28 2.37 -15.33 -3.53
CA ALA A 28 3.59 -14.87 -4.19
C ALA A 28 3.44 -14.56 -5.69
N LEU A 29 2.25 -14.18 -6.15
CA LEU A 29 2.03 -13.89 -7.58
C LEU A 29 2.79 -12.65 -8.07
N LEU A 30 2.94 -11.64 -7.20
CA LEU A 30 3.74 -10.45 -7.50
C LEU A 30 5.22 -10.81 -7.57
N ASP A 31 5.72 -11.55 -6.58
CA ASP A 31 7.12 -11.99 -6.51
C ASP A 31 7.52 -12.78 -7.75
N ILE A 32 6.69 -13.77 -8.14
CA ILE A 32 6.91 -14.57 -9.35
C ILE A 32 6.96 -13.68 -10.60
N TYR A 33 6.05 -12.71 -10.71
CA TYR A 33 6.05 -11.79 -11.86
C TYR A 33 7.32 -10.95 -11.92
N LEU A 34 7.82 -10.50 -10.77
CA LEU A 34 9.01 -9.67 -10.64
C LEU A 34 10.32 -10.40 -11.00
N THR A 35 10.36 -11.75 -10.95
CA THR A 35 11.54 -12.51 -11.37
C THR A 35 11.92 -12.28 -12.83
N SER A 36 10.95 -11.92 -13.69
CA SER A 36 11.20 -11.56 -15.10
C SER A 36 12.04 -10.28 -15.24
N LYS A 37 12.10 -9.44 -14.21
CA LYS A 37 12.96 -8.25 -14.12
C LYS A 37 14.28 -8.52 -13.39
N ASN A 38 14.63 -9.79 -13.19
CA ASN A 38 15.78 -10.23 -12.39
C ASN A 38 15.73 -9.74 -10.93
N VAL A 39 14.54 -9.60 -10.36
CA VAL A 39 14.32 -9.23 -8.96
C VAL A 39 14.41 -10.49 -8.09
N ARG A 40 15.08 -10.39 -6.96
CA ARG A 40 15.07 -11.40 -5.90
C ARG A 40 14.11 -10.98 -4.80
N CYS A 41 13.37 -11.93 -4.25
CA CYS A 41 12.32 -11.65 -3.27
C CYS A 41 12.48 -12.49 -2.00
N ILE A 42 12.21 -11.85 -0.85
CA ILE A 42 11.77 -12.55 0.35
C ILE A 42 10.27 -12.32 0.45
N GLY A 43 9.46 -13.34 0.17
CA GLY A 43 8.03 -13.31 0.42
C GLY A 43 7.76 -13.75 1.85
N SER A 44 7.07 -12.93 2.64
CA SER A 44 6.72 -13.27 4.02
C SER A 44 5.22 -13.18 4.26
N ASP A 45 4.72 -14.06 5.14
CA ASP A 45 3.38 -14.00 5.68
C ASP A 45 3.39 -14.50 7.12
N ILE A 46 2.47 -14.00 7.94
CA ILE A 46 2.32 -14.47 9.33
C ILE A 46 1.67 -15.86 9.38
N ASN A 47 0.93 -16.23 8.35
CA ASN A 47 0.23 -17.50 8.24
C ASN A 47 0.99 -18.47 7.33
N VAL A 48 1.03 -19.74 7.72
CA VAL A 48 1.69 -20.81 6.96
C VAL A 48 0.90 -21.18 5.69
N LEU A 49 -0.43 -21.22 5.75
CA LEU A 49 -1.27 -21.68 4.64
C LEU A 49 -1.08 -20.89 3.32
N PRO A 50 -1.04 -19.54 3.32
CA PRO A 50 -0.71 -18.79 2.11
C PRO A 50 0.67 -19.14 1.56
N LEU A 51 1.66 -19.36 2.43
CA LEU A 51 3.02 -19.71 2.01
C LEU A 51 3.13 -21.12 1.40
N GLU A 52 2.31 -22.07 1.81
CA GLU A 52 2.23 -23.37 1.14
C GLU A 52 1.77 -23.20 -0.30
N LYS A 53 0.74 -22.40 -0.53
CA LYS A 53 0.27 -22.08 -1.89
C LYS A 53 1.27 -21.28 -2.69
N ALA A 54 1.97 -20.34 -2.04
CA ALA A 54 3.09 -19.61 -2.64
C ALA A 54 4.18 -20.57 -3.12
N LYS A 55 4.56 -21.57 -2.30
CA LYS A 55 5.56 -22.59 -2.63
C LYS A 55 5.17 -23.41 -3.85
N GLU A 56 3.89 -23.85 -3.93
CA GLU A 56 3.38 -24.55 -5.11
C GLU A 56 3.50 -23.68 -6.38
N ASN A 57 3.12 -22.40 -6.28
CA ASN A 57 3.20 -21.47 -7.40
C ASN A 57 4.66 -21.24 -7.83
N ILE A 58 5.57 -20.98 -6.89
CA ILE A 58 7.00 -20.76 -7.15
C ILE A 58 7.60 -21.95 -7.90
N LYS A 59 7.32 -23.18 -7.45
CA LYS A 59 7.74 -24.41 -8.11
C LYS A 59 7.13 -24.55 -9.52
N LYS A 60 5.85 -24.23 -9.66
CA LYS A 60 5.15 -24.29 -10.97
C LYS A 60 5.77 -23.35 -12.01
N TYR A 61 6.31 -22.22 -11.58
CA TYR A 61 6.95 -21.24 -12.47
C TYR A 61 8.48 -21.35 -12.51
N GLU A 62 9.08 -22.35 -11.83
CA GLU A 62 10.51 -22.67 -11.86
C GLU A 62 11.39 -21.45 -11.49
N VAL A 63 11.04 -20.79 -10.35
CA VAL A 63 11.72 -19.57 -9.86
C VAL A 63 12.18 -19.68 -8.39
N GLU A 64 12.43 -20.91 -7.92
CA GLU A 64 12.84 -21.21 -6.55
C GLU A 64 14.19 -20.57 -6.18
N ASP A 65 15.05 -20.34 -7.17
CA ASP A 65 16.36 -19.69 -7.00
C ASP A 65 16.26 -18.18 -6.73
N LYS A 66 15.12 -17.56 -7.03
CA LYS A 66 14.90 -16.10 -6.91
C LYS A 66 14.00 -15.69 -5.76
N ILE A 67 13.20 -16.61 -5.21
CA ILE A 67 12.20 -16.32 -4.19
C ILE A 67 12.41 -17.19 -2.97
N THR A 68 12.62 -16.55 -1.81
CA THR A 68 12.70 -17.23 -0.51
C THR A 68 11.40 -16.93 0.27
N LEU A 69 10.69 -17.97 0.70
CA LEU A 69 9.51 -17.81 1.54
C LEU A 69 9.89 -17.91 3.02
N LYS A 70 9.31 -17.04 3.84
CA LYS A 70 9.53 -17.02 5.29
C LYS A 70 8.23 -16.77 6.05
N VAL A 71 7.96 -17.54 7.08
CA VAL A 71 6.96 -17.19 8.09
C VAL A 71 7.53 -16.05 8.93
N GLY A 72 6.78 -14.96 9.11
CA GLY A 72 7.25 -13.82 9.91
C GLY A 72 6.22 -12.71 10.02
N ASP A 73 6.38 -11.88 11.03
CA ASP A 73 5.50 -10.76 11.34
C ASP A 73 6.12 -9.44 10.89
N GLY A 74 5.51 -8.81 9.89
CA GLY A 74 5.89 -7.50 9.41
C GLY A 74 7.30 -7.46 8.80
N LEU A 75 8.18 -6.61 9.36
CA LEU A 75 9.54 -6.38 8.85
C LEU A 75 10.59 -7.27 9.53
N GLU A 76 10.20 -8.40 10.12
CA GLU A 76 11.10 -9.30 10.82
C GLU A 76 12.28 -9.75 9.95
N HIS A 77 12.01 -9.99 8.67
CA HIS A 77 13.01 -10.47 7.70
C HIS A 77 13.69 -9.35 6.91
N LEU A 78 13.52 -8.09 7.32
CA LEU A 78 14.21 -6.96 6.70
C LEU A 78 15.70 -7.03 7.04
N THR A 79 16.53 -6.97 6.00
CA THR A 79 17.99 -6.96 6.08
C THR A 79 18.56 -5.76 5.32
N ASN A 80 19.81 -5.39 5.59
CA ASN A 80 20.43 -4.18 5.01
C ASN A 80 20.61 -4.22 3.48
N ASN A 81 20.62 -5.40 2.88
CA ASN A 81 20.76 -5.60 1.43
C ASN A 81 19.40 -5.57 0.69
N ILE A 82 18.29 -5.50 1.41
CA ILE A 82 16.98 -5.25 0.81
C ILE A 82 16.87 -3.76 0.48
N ASP A 83 16.51 -3.45 -0.76
CA ASP A 83 16.34 -2.07 -1.25
C ASP A 83 14.87 -1.64 -1.33
N THR A 84 13.94 -2.59 -1.41
CA THR A 84 12.51 -2.31 -1.60
C THR A 84 11.67 -3.13 -0.63
N ILE A 85 10.66 -2.49 -0.03
CA ILE A 85 9.65 -3.14 0.81
C ILE A 85 8.31 -2.95 0.14
N ILE A 86 7.53 -4.03 0.00
CA ILE A 86 6.16 -3.98 -0.50
C ILE A 86 5.22 -4.40 0.62
N ILE A 87 4.13 -3.65 0.83
CA ILE A 87 3.04 -4.01 1.75
C ILE A 87 1.72 -3.68 1.06
N SER A 88 1.01 -4.70 0.60
CA SER A 88 -0.19 -4.53 -0.22
C SER A 88 -1.36 -5.38 0.29
N GLY A 89 -2.59 -4.89 0.06
CA GLY A 89 -3.81 -5.66 0.35
C GLY A 89 -4.28 -5.61 1.81
N MET A 90 -3.66 -4.80 2.64
CA MET A 90 -3.99 -4.59 4.06
C MET A 90 -4.62 -3.21 4.28
N GLY A 91 -5.25 -2.98 5.44
CA GLY A 91 -5.70 -1.64 5.83
C GLY A 91 -4.53 -0.72 6.19
N GLY A 92 -4.66 0.58 5.91
CA GLY A 92 -3.60 1.56 6.17
C GLY A 92 -3.18 1.65 7.64
N ILE A 93 -4.10 1.40 8.57
CA ILE A 93 -3.78 1.32 10.00
C ILE A 93 -2.86 0.13 10.28
N LEU A 94 -3.16 -1.05 9.71
CA LEU A 94 -2.33 -2.25 9.89
C LEU A 94 -0.95 -2.06 9.26
N ILE A 95 -0.87 -1.52 8.04
CA ILE A 95 0.41 -1.20 7.38
C ILE A 95 1.23 -0.25 8.26
N LYS A 96 0.60 0.80 8.79
CA LYS A 96 1.22 1.74 9.74
C LYS A 96 1.78 1.01 10.97
N ASP A 97 1.01 0.09 11.57
CA ASP A 97 1.43 -0.61 12.80
C ASP A 97 2.59 -1.59 12.51
N ILE A 98 2.58 -2.27 11.36
CA ILE A 98 3.69 -3.10 10.88
C ILE A 98 4.96 -2.26 10.76
N ILE A 99 4.91 -1.13 10.05
CA ILE A 99 6.09 -0.28 9.85
C ILE A 99 6.54 0.33 11.19
N LYS A 100 5.60 0.77 12.03
CA LYS A 100 5.89 1.38 13.33
C LYS A 100 6.68 0.46 14.26
N LYS A 101 6.35 -0.83 14.27
CA LYS A 101 7.01 -1.85 15.10
C LYS A 101 8.52 -1.89 14.85
N ASP A 102 8.91 -1.80 13.59
CA ASP A 102 10.29 -1.99 13.15
C ASP A 102 10.85 -0.78 12.38
N ILE A 103 10.32 0.41 12.61
CA ILE A 103 10.69 1.62 11.84
C ILE A 103 12.19 1.95 11.91
N ASN A 104 12.84 1.60 13.03
CA ASN A 104 14.27 1.80 13.23
C ASN A 104 15.14 0.89 12.35
N LYS A 105 14.58 -0.21 11.82
CA LYS A 105 15.26 -1.09 10.86
C LYS A 105 15.21 -0.52 9.44
N VAL A 106 14.26 0.38 9.16
CA VAL A 106 14.11 0.98 7.83
C VAL A 106 15.12 2.11 7.67
N SER A 107 16.09 1.91 6.79
CA SER A 107 17.12 2.90 6.48
C SER A 107 16.80 3.65 5.17
N ASN A 108 17.21 3.14 4.03
CA ASN A 108 17.05 3.78 2.72
C ASN A 108 16.13 3.00 1.77
N GLN A 109 15.41 2.02 2.28
CA GLN A 109 14.50 1.22 1.46
C GLN A 109 13.39 2.10 0.88
N LYS A 110 13.08 1.87 -0.39
CA LYS A 110 11.84 2.31 -1.00
C LYS A 110 10.69 1.49 -0.42
N ILE A 111 9.64 2.14 0.05
CA ILE A 111 8.45 1.46 0.60
C ILE A 111 7.28 1.69 -0.34
N ILE A 112 6.79 0.64 -0.96
CA ILE A 112 5.63 0.64 -1.84
C ILE A 112 4.46 0.07 -1.07
N THR A 113 3.41 0.87 -0.88
CA THR A 113 2.21 0.44 -0.15
C THR A 113 0.98 0.52 -1.03
N CYS A 114 0.05 -0.41 -0.83
CA CYS A 114 -1.26 -0.37 -1.46
C CYS A 114 -2.34 -0.64 -0.41
N PRO A 115 -2.70 0.39 0.40
CA PRO A 115 -3.69 0.25 1.45
C PRO A 115 -5.10 0.11 0.88
N ASN A 116 -5.92 -0.78 1.48
CA ASN A 116 -7.32 -0.93 1.12
C ASN A 116 -8.20 0.23 1.64
N ASN A 117 -7.77 0.89 2.72
CA ASN A 117 -8.44 2.01 3.40
C ASN A 117 -7.44 2.81 4.24
N ASP A 118 -7.87 3.87 4.92
CA ASP A 118 -7.09 4.65 5.89
C ASP A 118 -5.71 5.13 5.37
N SER A 119 -5.62 5.45 4.06
CA SER A 119 -4.40 5.95 3.43
C SER A 119 -3.92 7.27 4.05
N ASP A 120 -4.85 8.10 4.53
CA ASP A 120 -4.54 9.36 5.22
C ASP A 120 -3.82 9.13 6.56
N VAL A 121 -4.19 8.09 7.29
CA VAL A 121 -3.51 7.69 8.53
C VAL A 121 -2.09 7.23 8.24
N LEU A 122 -1.91 6.43 7.19
CA LEU A 122 -0.60 5.95 6.74
C LEU A 122 0.30 7.11 6.28
N ARG A 123 -0.21 8.00 5.40
CA ARG A 123 0.53 9.20 4.96
C ARG A 123 0.99 10.04 6.13
N LYS A 124 0.08 10.35 7.06
CA LYS A 124 0.38 11.14 8.25
C LYS A 124 1.49 10.51 9.08
N PHE A 125 1.42 9.21 9.32
CA PHE A 125 2.43 8.49 10.08
C PHE A 125 3.79 8.54 9.39
N MET A 126 3.86 8.17 8.12
CA MET A 126 5.12 8.10 7.37
C MET A 126 5.80 9.46 7.28
N THR A 127 5.04 10.50 6.92
CA THR A 127 5.59 11.86 6.78
C THR A 127 6.01 12.49 8.12
N SER A 128 5.43 12.04 9.24
CA SER A 128 5.84 12.47 10.59
C SER A 128 7.06 11.69 11.13
N ASN A 129 7.49 10.62 10.44
CA ASN A 129 8.60 9.75 10.87
C ASN A 129 9.78 9.73 9.89
N GLY A 130 10.01 10.85 9.18
CA GLY A 130 11.19 11.02 8.34
C GLY A 130 11.09 10.39 6.95
N PHE A 131 9.90 10.19 6.44
CA PHE A 131 9.65 9.76 5.06
C PHE A 131 8.92 10.85 4.28
N LYS A 132 9.21 10.95 2.99
CA LYS A 132 8.41 11.74 2.05
C LYS A 132 7.67 10.81 1.09
N ILE A 133 6.59 11.30 0.53
CA ILE A 133 5.89 10.63 -0.55
C ILE A 133 6.66 10.92 -1.84
N GLU A 134 7.12 9.88 -2.50
CA GLU A 134 7.81 9.99 -3.79
C GLU A 134 6.80 9.98 -4.94
N GLN A 135 5.77 9.14 -4.84
CA GLN A 135 4.78 8.96 -5.89
C GLN A 135 3.45 8.46 -5.32
N GLU A 136 2.37 8.81 -5.99
CA GLU A 136 1.03 8.30 -5.71
C GLU A 136 0.31 7.99 -7.02
N ILE A 137 -0.30 6.83 -7.09
CA ILE A 137 -0.97 6.33 -8.28
C ILE A 137 -2.35 5.79 -7.91
N LEU A 138 -3.36 6.11 -8.72
CA LEU A 138 -4.63 5.39 -8.71
C LEU A 138 -4.58 4.31 -9.79
N VAL A 139 -4.96 3.10 -9.44
CA VAL A 139 -5.06 1.99 -10.39
C VAL A 139 -6.45 1.38 -10.33
N LYS A 140 -7.08 1.21 -11.51
CA LYS A 140 -8.38 0.55 -11.66
C LYS A 140 -8.17 -0.94 -11.97
N ASP A 141 -8.74 -1.76 -11.09
CA ASP A 141 -8.86 -3.20 -11.25
C ASP A 141 -10.31 -3.59 -10.87
N LYS A 142 -10.53 -4.58 -10.03
CA LYS A 142 -11.85 -4.87 -9.44
C LYS A 142 -12.42 -3.64 -8.68
N TYR A 143 -11.53 -2.93 -7.99
CA TYR A 143 -11.77 -1.63 -7.34
C TYR A 143 -10.76 -0.62 -7.85
N ILE A 144 -10.85 0.63 -7.36
CA ILE A 144 -9.80 1.63 -7.55
C ILE A 144 -8.96 1.63 -6.28
N TYR A 145 -7.65 1.40 -6.44
CA TYR A 145 -6.67 1.32 -5.37
C TYR A 145 -5.75 2.52 -5.38
N GLU A 146 -5.35 2.96 -4.19
CA GLU A 146 -4.25 3.91 -4.01
C GLU A 146 -2.94 3.13 -3.85
N ILE A 147 -1.93 3.44 -4.65
CA ILE A 147 -0.55 2.99 -4.44
C ILE A 147 0.25 4.21 -4.00
N ILE A 148 0.98 4.09 -2.89
CA ILE A 148 1.77 5.18 -2.33
C ILE A 148 3.20 4.70 -2.14
N VAL A 149 4.14 5.44 -2.71
CA VAL A 149 5.57 5.18 -2.58
C VAL A 149 6.19 6.14 -1.59
N PHE A 150 6.84 5.61 -0.58
CA PHE A 150 7.57 6.39 0.42
C PHE A 150 9.07 6.13 0.32
N VAL A 151 9.85 7.19 0.50
CA VAL A 151 11.32 7.14 0.62
C VAL A 151 11.77 7.99 1.80
N LYS A 152 12.96 7.74 2.34
CA LYS A 152 13.55 8.61 3.37
C LYS A 152 13.68 10.04 2.84
N GLY A 153 13.32 10.97 3.69
CA GLY A 153 13.38 12.39 3.36
C GLY A 153 12.33 13.20 4.10
N PHE A 154 12.40 14.50 3.91
CA PHE A 154 11.50 15.46 4.53
C PHE A 154 10.81 16.31 3.48
N GLU A 155 9.51 16.44 3.59
CA GLU A 155 8.70 17.35 2.81
C GLU A 155 7.51 17.82 3.65
N LYS A 156 7.10 19.06 3.45
CA LYS A 156 5.91 19.62 4.12
C LYS A 156 4.66 19.32 3.33
N TYR A 157 3.64 18.84 4.06
CA TYR A 157 2.34 18.52 3.49
C TYR A 157 1.24 19.29 4.19
N SER A 158 0.32 19.83 3.43
CA SER A 158 -0.91 20.39 3.95
C SER A 158 -1.84 19.28 4.47
N LYS A 159 -2.80 19.63 5.32
CA LYS A 159 -3.82 18.69 5.79
C LYS A 159 -4.64 18.07 4.64
N LYS A 160 -4.80 18.80 3.54
CA LYS A 160 -5.51 18.35 2.34
C LYS A 160 -4.69 17.28 1.61
N GLU A 161 -3.40 17.50 1.41
CA GLU A 161 -2.49 16.54 0.76
C GLU A 161 -2.33 15.24 1.57
N ILE A 162 -2.24 15.33 2.89
CA ILE A 162 -2.26 14.13 3.75
C ILE A 162 -3.55 13.33 3.58
N MET A 163 -4.69 14.02 3.53
CA MET A 163 -6.01 13.38 3.50
C MET A 163 -6.35 12.78 2.13
N TYR A 164 -5.93 13.42 1.05
CA TYR A 164 -6.41 13.09 -0.30
C TYR A 164 -5.30 12.80 -1.31
N GLY A 165 -4.03 12.82 -0.90
CA GLY A 165 -2.87 12.68 -1.78
C GLY A 165 -2.42 14.02 -2.36
N LYS A 166 -1.14 14.06 -2.74
CA LYS A 166 -0.47 15.21 -3.33
C LYS A 166 -0.14 15.01 -4.81
N TYR A 167 0.21 13.77 -5.17
CA TYR A 167 0.82 13.46 -6.46
C TYR A 167 -0.10 12.71 -7.42
N PHE A 168 -1.37 12.53 -7.09
CA PHE A 168 -2.31 11.93 -8.03
C PHE A 168 -2.51 12.82 -9.25
N ILE A 169 -2.58 12.18 -10.42
CA ILE A 169 -3.04 12.82 -11.65
C ILE A 169 -4.55 13.07 -11.52
N HIS A 170 -4.99 14.32 -11.72
CA HIS A 170 -6.39 14.73 -11.60
C HIS A 170 -7.16 14.43 -12.90
N ASP A 171 -7.20 13.17 -13.29
CA ASP A 171 -7.92 12.66 -14.46
C ASP A 171 -9.33 12.16 -14.11
N ASP A 172 -9.97 11.48 -15.05
CA ASP A 172 -11.31 10.92 -14.84
C ASP A 172 -11.31 9.79 -13.79
N LEU A 173 -10.21 9.03 -13.66
CA LEU A 173 -10.08 8.01 -12.63
C LEU A 173 -10.00 8.64 -11.22
N TYR A 174 -9.31 9.77 -11.09
CA TYR A 174 -9.29 10.56 -9.86
C TYR A 174 -10.69 11.02 -9.46
N LYS A 175 -11.44 11.59 -10.41
CA LYS A 175 -12.83 12.02 -10.18
C LYS A 175 -13.72 10.85 -9.79
N GLU A 176 -13.63 9.72 -10.52
CA GLU A 176 -14.40 8.50 -10.22
C GLU A 176 -14.10 8.02 -8.79
N TYR A 177 -12.81 7.94 -8.41
CA TYR A 177 -12.39 7.47 -7.10
C TYR A 177 -12.94 8.33 -5.96
N PHE A 178 -12.74 9.63 -6.03
CA PHE A 178 -13.15 10.53 -4.97
C PHE A 178 -14.67 10.76 -4.94
N SER A 179 -15.36 10.66 -6.06
CA SER A 179 -16.83 10.66 -6.11
C SER A 179 -17.40 9.43 -5.38
N LYS A 180 -16.91 8.24 -5.63
CA LYS A 180 -17.31 7.02 -4.90
C LYS A 180 -17.04 7.13 -3.40
N LYS A 181 -15.90 7.70 -3.03
CA LYS A 181 -15.55 7.96 -1.62
C LYS A 181 -16.48 8.95 -0.96
N LEU A 182 -16.90 9.99 -1.71
CA LEU A 182 -17.90 10.98 -1.27
C LEU A 182 -19.27 10.34 -1.04
N ASP A 183 -19.74 9.53 -1.98
CA ASP A 183 -21.04 8.84 -1.88
C ASP A 183 -21.06 7.90 -0.66
N THR A 184 -19.96 7.19 -0.42
CA THR A 184 -19.80 6.33 0.75
C THR A 184 -19.90 7.14 2.06
N LEU A 185 -19.22 8.28 2.15
CA LEU A 185 -19.28 9.14 3.34
C LEU A 185 -20.66 9.70 3.59
N ILE A 186 -21.39 10.11 2.51
CA ILE A 186 -22.76 10.57 2.57
C ILE A 186 -23.68 9.45 3.08
N LEU A 187 -23.55 8.25 2.52
CA LEU A 187 -24.34 7.08 2.93
C LEU A 187 -24.13 6.76 4.42
N ILE A 188 -22.87 6.71 4.88
CA ILE A 188 -22.52 6.46 6.29
C ILE A 188 -23.14 7.54 7.18
N LYS A 189 -22.99 8.82 6.81
CA LYS A 189 -23.57 9.93 7.59
C LYS A 189 -25.08 9.82 7.73
N ASN A 190 -25.79 9.46 6.63
CA ASN A 190 -27.24 9.34 6.63
C ASN A 190 -27.74 8.15 7.48
N LYS A 191 -26.98 7.03 7.50
CA LYS A 191 -27.33 5.84 8.30
C LYS A 191 -26.99 5.99 9.79
N LEU A 192 -26.19 6.98 10.20
CA LEU A 192 -25.83 7.16 11.61
C LEU A 192 -27.03 7.61 12.44
N PRO A 193 -27.31 6.97 13.59
CA PRO A 193 -28.32 7.42 14.55
C PRO A 193 -28.05 8.85 15.06
N LYS A 194 -29.12 9.56 15.49
CA LYS A 194 -29.01 10.94 16.01
C LYS A 194 -28.04 11.06 17.20
N LYS A 195 -27.96 10.03 18.04
CA LYS A 195 -27.06 9.99 19.20
C LYS A 195 -25.56 10.12 18.85
N HIS A 196 -25.16 9.82 17.61
CA HIS A 196 -23.77 9.96 17.14
C HIS A 196 -23.49 11.34 16.52
N PHE A 197 -23.96 12.39 17.18
CA PHE A 197 -23.89 13.78 16.71
C PHE A 197 -22.46 14.23 16.39
N ILE A 198 -21.48 13.95 17.26
CA ILE A 198 -20.08 14.34 17.05
C ILE A 198 -19.54 13.71 15.76
N LYS A 199 -19.78 12.41 15.55
CA LYS A 199 -19.35 11.70 14.35
C LYS A 199 -20.04 12.24 13.09
N LYS A 200 -21.28 12.69 13.18
CA LYS A 200 -21.97 13.36 12.05
C LYS A 200 -21.32 14.70 11.70
N ILE A 201 -20.87 15.48 12.66
CA ILE A 201 -20.14 16.73 12.42
C ILE A 201 -18.82 16.45 11.73
N GLU A 202 -18.05 15.47 12.20
CA GLU A 202 -16.78 15.06 11.57
C GLU A 202 -16.96 14.62 10.12
N LEU A 203 -17.96 13.77 9.86
CA LEU A 203 -18.31 13.34 8.50
C LEU A 203 -18.74 14.52 7.62
N THR A 204 -19.50 15.47 8.17
CA THR A 204 -19.90 16.67 7.43
C THR A 204 -18.68 17.50 7.01
N LYS A 205 -17.69 17.65 7.91
CA LYS A 205 -16.44 18.35 7.58
C LYS A 205 -15.63 17.59 6.53
N LYS A 206 -15.55 16.25 6.61
CA LYS A 206 -14.88 15.40 5.60
C LYS A 206 -15.56 15.51 4.24
N ILE A 207 -16.90 15.42 4.18
CA ILE A 207 -17.72 15.58 2.97
C ILE A 207 -17.48 16.94 2.31
N ARG A 208 -17.50 18.03 3.10
CA ARG A 208 -17.28 19.39 2.58
C ARG A 208 -15.90 19.56 1.96
N ARG A 209 -14.87 19.02 2.62
CA ARG A 209 -13.49 19.05 2.09
C ARG A 209 -13.36 18.21 0.82
N LEU A 210 -13.99 17.03 0.79
CA LEU A 210 -13.92 16.16 -0.38
C LEU A 210 -14.60 16.78 -1.60
N LYS A 211 -15.76 17.46 -1.42
CA LYS A 211 -16.43 18.22 -2.48
C LYS A 211 -15.57 19.36 -3.06
N SER A 212 -14.58 19.85 -2.32
CA SER A 212 -13.70 20.93 -2.80
C SER A 212 -12.50 20.46 -3.63
N ILE A 213 -12.36 19.13 -3.85
CA ILE A 213 -11.25 18.56 -4.62
C ILE A 213 -11.71 17.78 -5.86
N ILE A 214 -13.01 17.49 -5.97
CA ILE A 214 -13.66 16.92 -7.15
C ILE A 214 -14.15 18.05 -8.07
#